data_edad15007757374210f4a3168292a0f0
#
_entry.id   edad15007757374210f4a3168292a0f0
#
_cell.length_a   1.000
_cell.length_b   1.000
_cell.length_c   1.000
_cell.angle_alpha   90.00
_cell.angle_beta   90.00
_cell.angle_gamma   90.00
#
_symmetry.space_group_name_H-M   'P 1'
#
loop_
_entity.id
_entity.type
_entity.pdbx_description
1 polymer ?
#
loop_
_entity_poly.entity_id
_entity_poly.type
_entity_poly.pdbx_seq_one_letter_code
_entity_poly.pdbx_strand_id
1 'polypeptide(L)'
;MDLQTIFAYGFILIFIITETWIKRKTKSNNENNSEDKGSRYIIIGSVVCCLLLMNEQLLPSIAQLPHFLIYIGILLSLAGFVLRIYAVNYLGKNFTLAVQTTDSQQLVEAGPYSIVRNPAYTGSIVSILGLSIVSLNPLTIIICLILLVVGYSIRLKV
;
A
#
# COMPACT_ATOMS: atom_id res chain seq x y z
N MET A 1 15.63 -11.12 -17.52
CA MET A 1 14.71 -10.38 -16.61
C MET A 1 15.59 -9.55 -15.69
N ASP A 2 15.38 -8.25 -15.68
CA ASP A 2 16.19 -7.35 -14.88
C ASP A 2 15.82 -7.46 -13.40
N LEU A 3 16.76 -7.15 -12.52
CA LEU A 3 16.57 -7.17 -11.06
C LEU A 3 15.31 -6.42 -10.63
N GLN A 4 15.03 -5.29 -11.28
CA GLN A 4 13.84 -4.46 -11.07
C GLN A 4 12.55 -5.24 -11.28
N THR A 5 12.47 -5.94 -12.39
CA THR A 5 11.28 -6.71 -12.79
C THR A 5 11.04 -7.89 -11.85
N ILE A 6 12.10 -8.62 -11.50
CA ILE A 6 12.01 -9.75 -10.56
C ILE A 6 11.55 -9.26 -9.18
N PHE A 7 12.16 -8.16 -8.68
CA PHE A 7 11.79 -7.59 -7.39
C PHE A 7 10.33 -7.11 -7.41
N ALA A 8 9.94 -6.36 -8.45
CA ALA A 8 8.59 -5.82 -8.55
C ALA A 8 7.53 -6.92 -8.51
N TYR A 9 7.62 -7.90 -9.40
CA TYR A 9 6.62 -8.99 -9.42
C TYR A 9 6.63 -9.83 -8.14
N GLY A 10 7.81 -10.14 -7.60
CA GLY A 10 7.93 -10.86 -6.32
C GLY A 10 7.32 -10.08 -5.16
N PHE A 11 7.60 -8.78 -5.06
CA PHE A 11 7.06 -7.91 -4.02
C PHE A 11 5.54 -7.83 -4.05
N ILE A 12 4.98 -7.74 -5.25
CA ILE A 12 3.53 -7.68 -5.43
C ILE A 12 2.86 -8.98 -5.04
N LEU A 13 3.41 -10.09 -5.47
CA LEU A 13 2.87 -11.39 -5.11
C LEU A 13 2.82 -11.53 -3.58
N ILE A 14 3.88 -11.16 -2.89
CA ILE A 14 3.93 -11.14 -1.43
C ILE A 14 2.91 -10.16 -0.85
N PHE A 15 2.78 -8.97 -1.45
CA PHE A 15 1.82 -7.96 -1.00
C PHE A 15 0.37 -8.46 -1.14
N ILE A 16 -0.01 -9.07 -2.27
CA ILE A 16 -1.33 -9.64 -2.50
C ILE A 16 -1.62 -10.80 -1.53
N ILE A 17 -0.64 -11.69 -1.31
CA ILE A 17 -0.77 -12.79 -0.34
C ILE A 17 -1.04 -12.23 1.06
N THR A 18 -0.30 -11.22 1.45
CA THR A 18 -0.45 -10.58 2.77
C THR A 18 -1.80 -9.90 2.92
N GLU A 19 -2.29 -9.19 1.88
CA GLU A 19 -3.63 -8.58 1.88
C GLU A 19 -4.74 -9.63 2.00
N THR A 20 -4.61 -10.75 1.29
CA THR A 20 -5.59 -11.85 1.38
C THR A 20 -5.56 -12.52 2.75
N TRP A 21 -4.38 -12.67 3.34
CA TRP A 21 -4.22 -13.20 4.69
C TRP A 21 -4.83 -12.28 5.76
N ILE A 22 -4.55 -10.98 5.69
CA ILE A 22 -5.15 -9.96 6.55
C ILE A 22 -6.68 -10.01 6.45
N LYS A 23 -7.21 -10.07 5.21
CA LYS A 23 -8.65 -10.17 4.96
C LYS A 23 -9.27 -11.40 5.62
N ARG A 24 -8.64 -12.57 5.51
CA ARG A 24 -9.13 -13.80 6.12
C ARG A 24 -9.16 -13.70 7.64
N LYS A 25 -8.11 -13.11 8.23
CA LYS A 25 -8.00 -12.91 9.68
C LYS A 25 -9.05 -11.93 10.22
N THR A 26 -9.39 -10.91 9.43
CA THR A 26 -10.37 -9.86 9.82
C THR A 26 -11.81 -10.27 9.55
N LYS A 27 -12.07 -11.12 8.53
CA LYS A 27 -13.43 -11.56 8.16
C LYS A 27 -14.13 -12.37 9.26
N SER A 28 -13.39 -12.96 10.20
CA SER A 28 -13.94 -13.75 11.30
C SER A 28 -14.82 -12.96 12.27
N ASN A 29 -14.82 -11.63 12.22
CA ASN A 29 -15.46 -10.82 13.26
C ASN A 29 -16.64 -9.92 12.82
N ASN A 30 -16.91 -9.71 11.52
CA ASN A 30 -18.00 -8.81 11.13
C ASN A 30 -18.52 -9.09 9.71
N GLU A 31 -19.63 -9.81 9.61
CA GLU A 31 -20.30 -10.10 8.32
C GLU A 31 -21.25 -8.98 7.80
N ASN A 32 -21.48 -7.89 8.54
CA ASN A 32 -22.65 -7.05 8.31
C ASN A 32 -22.40 -5.58 8.02
N ASN A 33 -21.32 -5.14 7.35
CA ASN A 33 -21.32 -3.74 6.94
C ASN A 33 -20.80 -3.51 5.52
N SER A 34 -21.74 -3.11 4.68
CA SER A 34 -21.66 -2.93 3.23
C SER A 34 -21.09 -1.58 2.76
N GLU A 35 -20.67 -0.69 3.66
CA GLU A 35 -20.36 0.70 3.31
C GLU A 35 -18.96 0.93 2.72
N ASP A 36 -18.04 0.00 2.90
CA ASP A 36 -16.63 0.19 2.49
C ASP A 36 -16.26 -0.48 1.15
N LYS A 37 -17.25 -0.86 0.33
CA LYS A 37 -17.00 -1.61 -0.91
C LYS A 37 -16.18 -0.86 -1.97
N GLY A 38 -16.20 0.48 -1.96
CA GLY A 38 -15.56 1.31 -2.99
C GLY A 38 -14.09 1.60 -2.72
N SER A 39 -13.71 1.98 -1.52
CA SER A 39 -12.37 2.50 -1.22
C SER A 39 -11.26 1.43 -1.27
N ARG A 40 -11.60 0.17 -0.98
CA ARG A 40 -10.69 -0.97 -1.10
C ARG A 40 -10.25 -1.20 -2.55
N TYR A 41 -11.20 -1.14 -3.48
CA TYR A 41 -10.91 -1.33 -4.91
C TYR A 41 -10.03 -0.22 -5.47
N ILE A 42 -10.10 0.99 -4.92
CA ILE A 42 -9.23 2.10 -5.32
C ILE A 42 -7.77 1.79 -4.95
N ILE A 43 -7.51 1.25 -3.75
CA ILE A 43 -6.16 0.90 -3.33
C ILE A 43 -5.62 -0.27 -4.16
N ILE A 44 -6.41 -1.33 -4.33
CA ILE A 44 -6.01 -2.47 -5.17
C ILE A 44 -5.81 -1.99 -6.61
N GLY A 45 -6.69 -1.16 -7.12
CA GLY A 45 -6.58 -0.56 -8.46
C GLY A 45 -5.33 0.29 -8.62
N SER A 46 -4.95 1.08 -7.62
CA SER A 46 -3.73 1.88 -7.66
C SER A 46 -2.47 1.00 -7.67
N VAL A 47 -2.45 -0.08 -6.88
CA VAL A 47 -1.35 -1.06 -6.89
C VAL A 47 -1.24 -1.73 -8.25
N VAL A 48 -2.35 -2.24 -8.79
CA VAL A 48 -2.38 -2.89 -10.11
C VAL A 48 -1.99 -1.90 -11.21
N CYS A 49 -2.46 -0.66 -11.14
CA CYS A 49 -2.10 0.38 -12.09
C CYS A 49 -0.60 0.70 -12.04
N CYS A 50 -0.02 0.85 -10.83
CA CYS A 50 1.42 1.05 -10.68
C CYS A 50 2.22 -0.10 -11.30
N LEU A 51 1.71 -1.33 -11.24
CA LEU A 51 2.31 -2.49 -11.86
C LEU A 51 2.31 -2.46 -13.38
N LEU A 52 1.16 -2.14 -13.95
CA LEU A 52 1.02 -2.01 -15.39
C LEU A 52 1.92 -0.89 -15.94
N LEU A 53 2.04 0.21 -15.17
CA LEU A 53 2.90 1.35 -15.53
C LEU A 53 4.40 1.07 -15.41
N MET A 54 4.81 0.00 -14.70
CA MET A 54 6.22 -0.45 -14.68
C MET A 54 6.63 -1.14 -16.00
N ASN A 55 5.67 -1.44 -16.86
CA ASN A 55 5.98 -2.01 -18.17
C ASN A 55 6.43 -0.88 -19.12
N GLU A 56 7.68 -0.90 -19.54
CA GLU A 56 8.27 0.10 -20.44
C GLU A 56 7.56 0.19 -21.80
N GLN A 57 6.85 -0.87 -22.20
CA GLN A 57 6.04 -0.87 -23.42
C GLN A 57 4.79 0.02 -23.32
N LEU A 58 4.25 0.18 -22.09
CA LEU A 58 3.06 0.99 -21.85
C LEU A 58 3.40 2.45 -21.58
N LEU A 59 4.53 2.71 -20.94
CA LEU A 59 4.95 4.05 -20.59
C LEU A 59 6.42 4.26 -20.97
N PRO A 60 6.70 4.86 -22.13
CA PRO A 60 8.06 5.15 -22.54
C PRO A 60 8.74 6.08 -21.52
N SER A 61 9.97 5.77 -21.16
CA SER A 61 10.74 6.60 -20.22
C SER A 61 11.14 7.91 -20.90
N ILE A 62 10.73 9.04 -20.33
CA ILE A 62 11.11 10.38 -20.78
C ILE A 62 12.56 10.70 -20.35
N ALA A 63 12.98 10.15 -19.22
CA ALA A 63 14.32 10.34 -18.68
C ALA A 63 14.74 9.10 -17.93
N GLN A 64 16.00 8.74 -18.02
CA GLN A 64 16.57 7.65 -17.24
C GLN A 64 17.07 8.20 -15.91
N LEU A 65 16.49 7.67 -14.81
CA LEU A 65 16.95 7.99 -13.46
C LEU A 65 18.19 7.16 -13.11
N PRO A 66 19.05 7.66 -12.21
CA PRO A 66 20.25 6.96 -11.79
C PRO A 66 19.94 5.59 -11.18
N HIS A 67 20.69 4.56 -11.55
CA HIS A 67 20.48 3.17 -11.10
C HIS A 67 20.53 2.97 -9.58
N PHE A 68 21.25 3.83 -8.83
CA PHE A 68 21.29 3.71 -7.38
C PHE A 68 19.92 3.90 -6.72
N LEU A 69 18.97 4.58 -7.39
CA LEU A 69 17.61 4.76 -6.91
C LEU A 69 16.84 3.44 -6.77
N ILE A 70 17.24 2.38 -7.50
CA ILE A 70 16.67 1.04 -7.34
C ILE A 70 16.83 0.57 -5.90
N TYR A 71 18.02 0.71 -5.33
CA TYR A 71 18.30 0.27 -3.95
C TYR A 71 17.49 1.09 -2.93
N ILE A 72 17.35 2.39 -3.16
CA ILE A 72 16.50 3.27 -2.32
C ILE A 72 15.04 2.84 -2.43
N GLY A 73 14.56 2.58 -3.64
CA GLY A 73 13.19 2.11 -3.87
C GLY A 73 12.89 0.76 -3.21
N ILE A 74 13.84 -0.19 -3.30
CA ILE A 74 13.74 -1.49 -2.63
C ILE A 74 13.68 -1.29 -1.11
N LEU A 75 14.56 -0.49 -0.54
CA LEU A 75 14.61 -0.23 0.89
C LEU A 75 13.30 0.40 1.39
N LEU A 76 12.79 1.42 0.68
CA LEU A 76 11.53 2.07 1.01
C LEU A 76 10.34 1.11 0.89
N SER A 77 10.28 0.29 -0.16
CA SER A 77 9.20 -0.69 -0.32
C SER A 77 9.16 -1.67 0.83
N LEU A 78 10.31 -2.20 1.22
CA LEU A 78 10.42 -3.15 2.33
C LEU A 78 10.10 -2.49 3.67
N ALA A 79 10.62 -1.29 3.93
CA ALA A 79 10.35 -0.54 5.16
C ALA A 79 8.85 -0.23 5.31
N GLY A 80 8.20 0.24 4.26
CA GLY A 80 6.76 0.48 4.24
C GLY A 80 5.95 -0.80 4.47
N PHE A 81 6.36 -1.90 3.85
CA PHE A 81 5.71 -3.20 4.00
C PHE A 81 5.82 -3.73 5.44
N VAL A 82 6.99 -3.65 6.05
CA VAL A 82 7.22 -4.03 7.45
C VAL A 82 6.37 -3.17 8.39
N LEU A 83 6.36 -1.84 8.17
CA LEU A 83 5.52 -0.93 8.95
C LEU A 83 4.04 -1.30 8.86
N ARG A 84 3.55 -1.65 7.66
CA ARG A 84 2.17 -2.09 7.46
C ARG A 84 1.85 -3.36 8.24
N ILE A 85 2.68 -4.40 8.11
CA ILE A 85 2.49 -5.67 8.83
C ILE A 85 2.53 -5.43 10.34
N TYR A 86 3.48 -4.63 10.81
CA TYR A 86 3.62 -4.30 12.22
C TYR A 86 2.37 -3.59 12.74
N ALA A 87 1.87 -2.57 12.02
CA ALA A 87 0.67 -1.84 12.39
C ALA A 87 -0.58 -2.74 12.46
N VAL A 88 -0.77 -3.61 11.45
CA VAL A 88 -1.90 -4.54 11.40
C VAL A 88 -1.84 -5.56 12.54
N ASN A 89 -0.66 -6.11 12.82
CA ASN A 89 -0.49 -7.07 13.90
C ASN A 89 -0.67 -6.43 15.28
N TYR A 90 -0.25 -5.17 15.44
CA TYR A 90 -0.39 -4.43 16.69
C TYR A 90 -1.86 -4.19 17.05
N LEU A 91 -2.69 -3.84 16.08
CA LEU A 91 -4.14 -3.68 16.29
C LEU A 91 -4.85 -5.03 16.51
N GLY A 92 -4.30 -6.12 16.00
CA GLY A 92 -4.80 -7.48 16.16
C GLY A 92 -6.28 -7.61 15.80
N LYS A 93 -7.11 -8.01 16.78
CA LYS A 93 -8.57 -8.19 16.60
C LYS A 93 -9.33 -6.85 16.40
N ASN A 94 -8.74 -5.73 16.82
CA ASN A 94 -9.32 -4.40 16.66
C ASN A 94 -9.03 -3.79 15.27
N PHE A 95 -8.23 -4.46 14.45
CA PHE A 95 -7.98 -4.01 13.07
C PHE A 95 -9.19 -4.32 12.21
N THR A 96 -9.88 -3.28 11.76
CA THR A 96 -10.92 -3.37 10.73
C THR A 96 -10.41 -2.74 9.44
N LEU A 97 -10.57 -3.45 8.32
CA LEU A 97 -10.29 -2.90 7.00
C LEU A 97 -11.32 -1.84 6.58
N ALA A 98 -12.45 -1.82 7.28
CA ALA A 98 -13.52 -0.85 7.09
C ALA A 98 -13.35 0.32 8.08
N VAL A 99 -13.66 1.53 7.62
CA VAL A 99 -13.80 2.69 8.50
C VAL A 99 -15.14 2.53 9.23
N GLN A 100 -15.10 1.98 10.45
CA GLN A 100 -16.28 1.82 11.29
C GLN A 100 -16.04 2.50 12.63
N THR A 101 -16.98 3.30 13.04
CA THR A 101 -17.11 3.78 14.42
C THR A 101 -18.07 2.86 15.16
N THR A 102 -17.55 2.01 16.03
CA THR A 102 -18.36 1.23 16.97
C THR A 102 -18.24 1.88 18.35
N ASP A 103 -19.34 2.10 19.03
CA ASP A 103 -19.41 2.78 20.35
C ASP A 103 -18.56 2.14 21.46
N SER A 104 -17.98 0.97 21.21
CA SER A 104 -17.11 0.23 22.14
C SER A 104 -15.63 0.20 21.73
N GLN A 105 -15.22 0.92 20.69
CA GLN A 105 -13.83 0.90 20.22
C GLN A 105 -12.94 1.77 21.11
N GLN A 106 -12.05 1.15 21.85
CA GLN A 106 -11.00 1.87 22.59
C GLN A 106 -9.99 2.41 21.56
N LEU A 107 -9.72 3.71 21.64
CA LEU A 107 -8.70 4.36 20.82
C LEU A 107 -7.32 3.79 21.22
N VAL A 108 -6.65 3.15 20.25
CA VAL A 108 -5.30 2.61 20.49
C VAL A 108 -4.30 3.72 20.16
N GLU A 109 -3.71 4.32 21.18
CA GLU A 109 -2.71 5.41 21.03
C GLU A 109 -1.27 4.92 21.31
N ALA A 110 -1.04 3.61 21.39
CA ALA A 110 0.26 3.04 21.74
C ALA A 110 0.97 2.44 20.51
N GLY A 111 2.28 2.24 20.59
CA GLY A 111 3.10 1.65 19.54
C GLY A 111 3.16 2.51 18.29
N PRO A 112 2.99 1.97 17.07
CA PRO A 112 3.06 2.73 15.83
C PRO A 112 1.97 3.80 15.70
N TYR A 113 0.87 3.65 16.46
CA TYR A 113 -0.27 4.58 16.48
C TYR A 113 -0.01 5.83 17.33
N SER A 114 1.03 5.83 18.18
CA SER A 114 1.47 7.04 18.90
C SER A 114 2.21 8.03 18.00
N ILE A 115 2.81 7.55 16.91
CA ILE A 115 3.61 8.38 15.98
C ILE A 115 2.76 8.87 14.82
N VAL A 116 1.91 7.98 14.26
CA VAL A 116 1.08 8.25 13.09
C VAL A 116 -0.33 7.73 13.34
N ARG A 117 -1.35 8.56 13.06
CA ARG A 117 -2.76 8.15 13.26
C ARG A 117 -3.15 6.88 12.49
N ASN A 118 -2.59 6.67 11.30
CA ASN A 118 -2.90 5.53 10.44
C ASN A 118 -1.62 4.86 9.90
N PRO A 119 -0.83 4.17 10.74
CA PRO A 119 0.46 3.62 10.33
C PRO A 119 0.33 2.52 9.27
N ALA A 120 -0.78 1.77 9.25
CA ALA A 120 -1.04 0.77 8.23
C ALA A 120 -1.19 1.41 6.82
N TYR A 121 -1.84 2.58 6.73
CA TYR A 121 -1.96 3.30 5.46
C TYR A 121 -0.65 3.97 5.07
N THR A 122 0.05 4.58 6.02
CA THR A 122 1.37 5.15 5.79
C THR A 122 2.34 4.09 5.27
N GLY A 123 2.34 2.89 5.86
CA GLY A 123 3.13 1.76 5.39
C GLY A 123 2.82 1.39 3.94
N SER A 124 1.53 1.37 3.55
CA SER A 124 1.15 1.09 2.17
C SER A 124 1.62 2.16 1.19
N ILE A 125 1.46 3.44 1.56
CA ILE A 125 1.90 4.57 0.72
C ILE A 125 3.41 4.48 0.49
N VAL A 126 4.19 4.31 1.55
CA VAL A 126 5.65 4.21 1.48
C VAL A 126 6.07 3.00 0.63
N SER A 127 5.39 1.84 0.79
CA SER A 127 5.66 0.65 -0.02
C SER A 127 5.45 0.89 -1.51
N ILE A 128 4.33 1.49 -1.89
CA ILE A 128 3.98 1.71 -3.30
C ILE A 128 4.87 2.80 -3.91
N LEU A 129 5.20 3.85 -3.16
CA LEU A 129 6.16 4.87 -3.59
C LEU A 129 7.55 4.27 -3.80
N GLY A 130 8.02 3.45 -2.86
CA GLY A 130 9.28 2.73 -3.03
C GLY A 130 9.28 1.86 -4.30
N LEU A 131 8.20 1.12 -4.53
CA LEU A 131 8.04 0.29 -5.72
C LEU A 131 8.03 1.12 -7.01
N SER A 132 7.38 2.29 -7.01
CA SER A 132 7.38 3.17 -8.19
C SER A 132 8.77 3.74 -8.49
N ILE A 133 9.59 3.99 -7.47
CA ILE A 133 10.98 4.42 -7.65
C ILE A 133 11.83 3.31 -8.30
N VAL A 134 11.58 2.04 -7.99
CA VAL A 134 12.28 0.90 -8.61
C VAL A 134 12.09 0.87 -10.12
N SER A 135 11.00 1.40 -10.66
CA SER A 135 10.78 1.48 -12.11
C SER A 135 11.75 2.40 -12.85
N LEU A 136 12.46 3.29 -12.15
CA LEU A 136 13.31 4.34 -12.71
C LEU A 136 12.64 5.25 -13.73
N ASN A 137 11.32 5.20 -13.86
CA ASN A 137 10.56 5.99 -14.79
C ASN A 137 9.86 7.15 -14.05
N PRO A 138 10.23 8.42 -14.31
CA PRO A 138 9.64 9.57 -13.64
C PRO A 138 8.12 9.67 -13.82
N LEU A 139 7.61 9.29 -14.97
CA LEU A 139 6.16 9.30 -15.25
C LEU A 139 5.43 8.30 -14.34
N THR A 140 5.96 7.09 -14.20
CA THR A 140 5.40 6.08 -13.30
C THR A 140 5.35 6.60 -11.87
N ILE A 141 6.42 7.26 -11.38
CA ILE A 141 6.47 7.82 -10.03
C ILE A 141 5.39 8.89 -9.85
N ILE A 142 5.27 9.83 -10.80
CA ILE A 142 4.27 10.91 -10.73
C ILE A 142 2.85 10.35 -10.76
N ILE A 143 2.55 9.43 -11.66
CA ILE A 143 1.21 8.86 -11.79
C ILE A 143 0.85 8.06 -10.54
N CYS A 144 1.77 7.22 -10.02
CA CYS A 144 1.56 6.49 -8.78
C CYS A 144 1.32 7.43 -7.59
N LEU A 145 2.07 8.52 -7.49
CA LEU A 145 1.90 9.51 -6.44
C LEU A 145 0.51 10.16 -6.51
N ILE A 146 0.06 10.56 -7.70
CA ILE A 146 -1.28 11.14 -7.91
C ILE A 146 -2.36 10.12 -7.51
N LEU A 147 -2.26 8.88 -7.97
CA LEU A 147 -3.22 7.83 -7.66
C LEU A 147 -3.29 7.54 -6.15
N LEU A 148 -2.14 7.54 -5.47
CA LEU A 148 -2.09 7.37 -4.02
C LEU A 148 -2.76 8.54 -3.29
N VAL A 149 -2.42 9.78 -3.65
CA VAL A 149 -3.02 10.98 -3.02
C VAL A 149 -4.53 10.99 -3.23
N VAL A 150 -5.02 10.71 -4.44
CA VAL A 150 -6.44 10.65 -4.74
C VAL A 150 -7.12 9.51 -3.98
N GLY A 151 -6.58 8.30 -4.06
CA GLY A 151 -7.15 7.12 -3.41
C GLY A 151 -7.27 7.27 -1.89
N TYR A 152 -6.22 7.79 -1.25
CA TYR A 152 -6.25 8.00 0.20
C TYR A 152 -7.08 9.23 0.61
N SER A 153 -7.12 10.27 -0.20
CA SER A 153 -7.99 11.43 0.06
C SER A 153 -9.47 11.05 0.04
N ILE A 154 -9.89 10.18 -0.87
CA ILE A 154 -11.25 9.65 -0.91
C ILE A 154 -11.52 8.82 0.35
N ARG A 155 -10.57 7.96 0.74
CA ARG A 155 -10.72 7.08 1.90
C ARG A 155 -10.75 7.82 3.23
N LEU A 156 -10.06 8.95 3.36
CA LEU A 156 -10.04 9.75 4.59
C LEU A 156 -11.29 10.63 4.75
N LYS A 157 -12.08 10.82 3.67
CA LYS A 157 -13.32 11.60 3.69
C LYS A 157 -14.56 10.75 3.98
N VAL A 158 -14.45 9.42 3.89
CA VAL A 158 -15.50 8.46 4.25
C VAL A 158 -15.35 8.06 5.71
#